data_800ee8f90e77960cef2c3c04600ac503
#
_entry.id   800ee8f90e77960cef2c3c04600ac503
#
_cell.length_a   1.000
_cell.length_b   1.000
_cell.length_c   1.000
_cell.angle_alpha   90.00
_cell.angle_beta   90.00
_cell.angle_gamma   90.00
#
_symmetry.space_group_name_H-M   'P 1'
#
loop_
_entity.id
_entity.type
_entity.pdbx_description
1 polymer ?
#
loop_
_entity_poly.entity_id
_entity_poly.type
_entity_poly.pdbx_seq_one_letter_code
_entity_poly.pdbx_strand_id
1 'polypeptide(L)'
;MEHGEIRRKDARDIEPDHNPDLHLIPQLIAPDTDKLEHIMSLFIEKGYRETDINLGCPFPMLARRHNGSGMLPYPEEVKALLSEAIDRHPDIRFSVKLRLGWEQAEECLALLPLFNELPLAHIILHPRLGKQQYKGEIDLEGFEAFYKECTHPLFY
;
A
#
# COMPACT_ATOMS: atom_id res chain seq x y z
N MET A 1 -7.61 6.84 -13.21
CA MET A 1 -8.82 6.15 -13.74
C MET A 1 -9.78 7.21 -14.21
N GLU A 2 -10.08 7.24 -15.47
CA GLU A 2 -11.16 8.02 -16.03
C GLU A 2 -12.34 7.07 -16.26
N HIS A 3 -13.51 7.39 -15.71
CA HIS A 3 -14.77 6.64 -15.89
C HIS A 3 -14.76 5.15 -15.51
N GLY A 4 -14.00 4.74 -14.49
CA GLY A 4 -13.97 3.35 -14.01
C GLY A 4 -13.11 2.39 -14.84
N GLU A 5 -12.51 2.82 -15.93
CA GLU A 5 -11.59 2.00 -16.73
C GLU A 5 -10.13 2.24 -16.34
N ILE A 6 -9.35 1.16 -16.31
CA ILE A 6 -7.91 1.26 -16.13
C ILE A 6 -7.31 1.85 -17.40
N ARG A 7 -6.40 2.83 -17.25
CA ARG A 7 -5.72 3.42 -18.40
C ARG A 7 -4.95 2.36 -19.16
N ARG A 8 -4.96 2.42 -20.49
CA ARG A 8 -4.23 1.49 -21.37
C ARG A 8 -2.77 1.26 -20.96
N LYS A 9 -2.10 2.32 -20.48
CA LYS A 9 -0.72 2.22 -20.03
C LYS A 9 -0.61 1.34 -18.80
N ASP A 10 -1.44 1.58 -17.80
CA ASP A 10 -1.41 0.83 -16.53
C ASP A 10 -1.78 -0.66 -16.77
N ALA A 11 -2.78 -0.91 -17.64
CA ALA A 11 -3.13 -2.27 -18.05
C ALA A 11 -1.98 -3.01 -18.75
N ARG A 12 -1.21 -2.30 -19.59
CA ARG A 12 -0.05 -2.88 -20.28
C ARG A 12 1.08 -3.23 -19.32
N ASP A 13 1.31 -2.40 -18.30
CA ASP A 13 2.41 -2.58 -17.36
C ASP A 13 2.20 -3.83 -16.47
N ILE A 14 0.95 -4.25 -16.27
CA ILE A 14 0.59 -5.48 -15.54
C ILE A 14 0.24 -6.66 -16.45
N GLU A 15 0.49 -6.58 -17.76
CA GLU A 15 0.26 -7.70 -18.67
C GLU A 15 1.33 -8.78 -18.45
N PRO A 16 0.95 -10.03 -18.05
CA PRO A 16 1.93 -11.09 -17.79
C PRO A 16 2.87 -11.36 -18.97
N ASP A 17 2.34 -11.34 -20.18
CA ASP A 17 3.12 -11.58 -21.41
C ASP A 17 4.20 -10.50 -21.68
N HIS A 18 4.07 -9.33 -21.07
CA HIS A 18 5.08 -8.29 -21.15
C HIS A 18 6.17 -8.43 -20.07
N ASN A 19 5.98 -9.34 -19.12
CA ASN A 19 6.86 -9.56 -17.97
C ASN A 19 7.15 -11.06 -17.74
N PRO A 20 7.48 -11.85 -18.78
CA PRO A 20 7.49 -13.32 -18.71
C PRO A 20 8.51 -13.90 -17.72
N ASP A 21 9.60 -13.16 -17.46
CA ASP A 21 10.70 -13.62 -16.61
C ASP A 21 10.70 -12.95 -15.20
N LEU A 22 9.64 -12.22 -14.88
CA LEU A 22 9.54 -11.48 -13.62
C LEU A 22 8.44 -12.04 -12.72
N HIS A 23 8.77 -12.22 -11.45
CA HIS A 23 7.75 -12.34 -10.41
C HIS A 23 7.17 -10.95 -10.11
N LEU A 24 6.15 -10.57 -10.88
CA LEU A 24 5.52 -9.26 -10.77
C LEU A 24 4.44 -9.27 -9.67
N ILE A 25 4.57 -8.36 -8.72
CA ILE A 25 3.53 -8.08 -7.72
C ILE A 25 2.90 -6.73 -8.11
N PRO A 26 1.67 -6.72 -8.66
CA PRO A 26 1.02 -5.48 -9.03
C PRO A 26 0.68 -4.65 -7.79
N GLN A 27 0.91 -3.34 -7.89
CA GLN A 27 0.60 -2.40 -6.82
C GLN A 27 -0.64 -1.59 -7.18
N LEU A 28 -1.52 -1.41 -6.21
CA LEU A 28 -2.69 -0.55 -6.35
C LEU A 28 -2.71 0.57 -5.31
N ILE A 29 -3.41 1.65 -5.65
CA ILE A 29 -3.78 2.72 -4.74
C ILE A 29 -5.29 2.89 -4.84
N ALA A 30 -5.99 2.78 -3.72
CA ALA A 30 -7.43 2.91 -3.65
C ALA A 30 -7.84 3.78 -2.46
N PRO A 31 -8.81 4.68 -2.65
CA PRO A 31 -9.35 5.49 -1.55
C PRO A 31 -10.43 4.75 -0.75
N ASP A 32 -11.01 3.73 -1.33
CA ASP A 32 -12.14 3.00 -0.82
C ASP A 32 -12.17 1.57 -1.37
N THR A 33 -13.00 0.74 -0.78
CA THR A 33 -13.15 -0.68 -1.12
C THR A 33 -13.75 -0.90 -2.50
N ASP A 34 -14.67 -0.05 -2.97
CA ASP A 34 -15.28 -0.22 -4.30
C ASP A 34 -14.25 -0.10 -5.42
N LYS A 35 -13.33 0.88 -5.30
CA LYS A 35 -12.23 1.03 -6.26
C LYS A 35 -11.19 -0.07 -6.14
N LEU A 36 -10.93 -0.53 -4.90
CA LEU A 36 -10.06 -1.67 -4.67
C LEU A 36 -10.60 -2.90 -5.39
N GLU A 37 -11.88 -3.23 -5.21
CA GLU A 37 -12.54 -4.38 -5.82
C GLU A 37 -12.44 -4.37 -7.35
N HIS A 38 -12.67 -3.21 -7.96
CA HIS A 38 -12.57 -3.06 -9.41
C HIS A 38 -11.15 -3.39 -9.92
N ILE A 39 -10.10 -2.91 -9.22
CA ILE A 39 -8.71 -3.19 -9.59
C ILE A 39 -8.36 -4.66 -9.28
N MET A 40 -8.80 -5.18 -8.14
CA MET A 40 -8.55 -6.57 -7.75
C MET A 40 -9.14 -7.57 -8.73
N SER A 41 -10.35 -7.32 -9.23
CA SER A 41 -10.98 -8.16 -10.26
C SER A 41 -10.09 -8.31 -11.49
N LEU A 42 -9.47 -7.21 -11.95
CA LEU A 42 -8.53 -7.24 -13.07
C LEU A 42 -7.25 -8.02 -12.74
N PHE A 43 -6.69 -7.84 -11.54
CA PHE A 43 -5.47 -8.56 -11.14
C PHE A 43 -5.72 -10.07 -11.08
N ILE A 44 -6.86 -10.47 -10.51
CA ILE A 44 -7.29 -11.88 -10.42
C ILE A 44 -7.52 -12.48 -11.81
N GLU A 45 -8.19 -11.74 -12.72
CA GLU A 45 -8.40 -12.16 -14.11
C GLU A 45 -7.08 -12.42 -14.84
N LYS A 46 -6.05 -11.59 -14.59
CA LYS A 46 -4.71 -11.77 -15.13
C LYS A 46 -3.88 -12.85 -14.43
N GLY A 47 -4.43 -13.52 -13.43
CA GLY A 47 -3.79 -14.63 -12.73
C GLY A 47 -2.90 -14.23 -11.56
N TYR A 48 -2.86 -12.96 -11.17
CA TYR A 48 -2.11 -12.53 -9.99
C TYR A 48 -2.70 -13.11 -8.71
N ARG A 49 -1.82 -13.51 -7.78
CA ARG A 49 -2.16 -14.04 -6.45
C ARG A 49 -1.48 -13.27 -5.33
N GLU A 50 -0.76 -12.22 -5.69
CA GLU A 50 -0.11 -11.29 -4.77
C GLU A 50 -0.39 -9.87 -5.23
N THR A 51 -0.57 -8.95 -4.29
CA THR A 51 -0.75 -7.52 -4.60
C THR A 51 -0.22 -6.67 -3.46
N ASP A 52 0.27 -5.49 -3.81
CA ASP A 52 0.76 -4.50 -2.86
C ASP A 52 -0.20 -3.30 -2.79
N ILE A 53 -0.60 -2.94 -1.56
CA ILE A 53 -1.44 -1.77 -1.32
C ILE A 53 -0.54 -0.57 -1.01
N ASN A 54 -0.66 0.47 -1.81
CA ASN A 54 0.14 1.67 -1.69
C ASN A 54 -0.44 2.64 -0.65
N LEU A 55 0.19 2.70 0.50
CA LEU A 55 -0.04 3.68 1.57
C LEU A 55 1.14 4.66 1.70
N GLY A 56 1.94 4.82 0.64
CA GLY A 56 3.15 5.64 0.68
C GLY A 56 3.24 6.76 -0.36
N CYS A 57 2.31 6.84 -1.32
CA CYS A 57 2.34 7.87 -2.35
C CYS A 57 2.19 9.27 -1.72
N PRO A 58 3.19 10.17 -1.91
CA PRO A 58 3.18 11.48 -1.25
C PRO A 58 2.54 12.58 -2.10
N PHE A 59 1.83 12.24 -3.16
CA PHE A 59 1.29 13.22 -4.09
C PHE A 59 0.15 14.02 -3.44
N PRO A 60 0.26 15.37 -3.30
CA PRO A 60 -0.67 16.16 -2.50
C PRO A 60 -2.15 16.04 -2.89
N MET A 61 -2.45 15.89 -4.19
CA MET A 61 -3.84 15.70 -4.63
C MET A 61 -4.44 14.38 -4.17
N LEU A 62 -3.61 13.33 -4.06
CA LEU A 62 -4.04 12.03 -3.54
C LEU A 62 -4.16 12.09 -2.02
N ALA A 63 -3.16 12.66 -1.35
CA ALA A 63 -3.15 12.76 0.11
C ALA A 63 -4.35 13.54 0.66
N ARG A 64 -4.78 14.63 0.01
CA ARG A 64 -6.00 15.37 0.38
C ARG A 64 -7.29 14.56 0.29
N ARG A 65 -7.27 13.44 -0.40
CA ARG A 65 -8.40 12.49 -0.55
C ARG A 65 -8.15 11.22 0.24
N HIS A 66 -7.31 11.26 1.25
CA HIS A 66 -6.91 10.12 2.07
C HIS A 66 -6.38 8.93 1.25
N ASN A 67 -5.59 9.20 0.21
CA ASN A 67 -4.95 8.17 -0.59
C ASN A 67 -3.44 8.12 -0.37
N GLY A 68 -2.85 6.94 -0.50
CA GLY A 68 -1.43 6.76 -0.29
C GLY A 68 -1.03 7.17 1.12
N SER A 69 0.05 7.95 1.28
CA SER A 69 0.50 8.40 2.60
C SER A 69 -0.47 9.34 3.32
N GLY A 70 -1.44 9.92 2.59
CA GLY A 70 -2.49 10.74 3.18
C GLY A 70 -3.54 9.96 3.96
N MET A 71 -3.56 8.62 3.86
CA MET A 71 -4.45 7.76 4.65
C MET A 71 -3.84 7.43 6.03
N LEU A 72 -2.51 7.52 6.19
CA LEU A 72 -1.83 7.10 7.43
C LEU A 72 -2.31 7.80 8.71
N PRO A 73 -2.73 9.09 8.70
CA PRO A 73 -3.33 9.75 9.86
C PRO A 73 -4.72 9.21 10.28
N TYR A 74 -5.31 8.29 9.49
CA TYR A 74 -6.67 7.80 9.68
C TYR A 74 -6.70 6.27 9.88
N PRO A 75 -6.35 5.76 11.08
CA PRO A 75 -6.22 4.32 11.33
C PRO A 75 -7.46 3.50 11.01
N GLU A 76 -8.66 4.06 11.25
CA GLU A 76 -9.91 3.36 10.97
C GLU A 76 -10.15 3.19 9.46
N GLU A 77 -9.72 4.15 8.63
CA GLU A 77 -9.81 4.03 7.17
C GLU A 77 -8.82 2.97 6.66
N VAL A 78 -7.59 2.97 7.19
CA VAL A 78 -6.59 1.94 6.86
C VAL A 78 -7.09 0.55 7.26
N LYS A 79 -7.65 0.42 8.48
CA LYS A 79 -8.22 -0.84 8.97
C LYS A 79 -9.36 -1.31 8.08
N ALA A 80 -10.32 -0.45 7.77
CA ALA A 80 -11.45 -0.80 6.92
C ALA A 80 -10.99 -1.30 5.54
N LEU A 81 -10.08 -0.55 4.89
CA LEU A 81 -9.56 -0.90 3.57
C LEU A 81 -8.85 -2.26 3.57
N LEU A 82 -7.92 -2.48 4.52
CA LEU A 82 -7.10 -3.70 4.55
C LEU A 82 -7.91 -4.92 4.99
N SER A 83 -8.72 -4.79 6.04
CA SER A 83 -9.53 -5.92 6.53
C SER A 83 -10.52 -6.38 5.47
N GLU A 84 -11.22 -5.44 4.82
CA GLU A 84 -12.18 -5.78 3.77
C GLU A 84 -11.50 -6.38 2.53
N ALA A 85 -10.32 -5.88 2.14
CA ALA A 85 -9.54 -6.46 1.05
C ALA A 85 -9.17 -7.92 1.33
N ILE A 86 -8.67 -8.20 2.53
CA ILE A 86 -8.24 -9.54 2.95
C ILE A 86 -9.44 -10.49 3.07
N ASP A 87 -10.53 -10.04 3.69
CA ASP A 87 -11.73 -10.86 3.90
C ASP A 87 -12.41 -11.24 2.59
N ARG A 88 -12.42 -10.34 1.61
CA ARG A 88 -13.02 -10.62 0.29
C ARG A 88 -12.14 -11.46 -0.63
N HIS A 89 -10.83 -11.42 -0.42
CA HIS A 89 -9.85 -12.10 -1.28
C HIS A 89 -8.89 -12.99 -0.46
N PRO A 90 -9.39 -14.03 0.22
CA PRO A 90 -8.57 -14.88 1.11
C PRO A 90 -7.47 -15.65 0.38
N ASP A 91 -7.58 -15.82 -0.95
CA ASP A 91 -6.58 -16.51 -1.78
C ASP A 91 -5.48 -15.54 -2.30
N ILE A 92 -5.56 -14.26 -1.98
CA ILE A 92 -4.58 -13.25 -2.39
C ILE A 92 -3.64 -12.95 -1.22
N ARG A 93 -2.35 -12.91 -1.50
CA ARG A 93 -1.33 -12.48 -0.55
C ARG A 93 -1.15 -10.96 -0.64
N PHE A 94 -1.56 -10.26 0.40
CA PHE A 94 -1.42 -8.80 0.46
C PHE A 94 -0.11 -8.38 1.11
N SER A 95 0.52 -7.34 0.55
CA SER A 95 1.58 -6.57 1.18
C SER A 95 1.20 -5.09 1.22
N VAL A 96 1.91 -4.30 1.98
CA VAL A 96 1.71 -2.86 2.04
C VAL A 96 3.03 -2.13 1.84
N LYS A 97 2.98 -1.03 1.07
CA LYS A 97 4.09 -0.09 0.97
C LYS A 97 3.67 1.24 1.55
N LEU A 98 4.39 1.69 2.58
CA LEU A 98 4.03 2.88 3.34
C LEU A 98 5.22 3.81 3.61
N ARG A 99 4.92 4.97 4.20
CA ARG A 99 5.88 5.90 4.78
C ARG A 99 5.70 5.92 6.30
N LEU A 100 6.60 6.61 7.02
CA LEU A 100 6.50 6.77 8.48
C LEU A 100 5.24 7.53 8.93
N GLY A 101 4.63 8.25 8.03
CA GLY A 101 3.39 8.99 8.26
C GLY A 101 3.20 10.03 7.16
N TRP A 102 2.13 10.82 7.27
CA TRP A 102 1.94 12.00 6.45
C TRP A 102 2.66 13.22 7.05
N GLU A 103 2.42 13.49 8.34
CA GLU A 103 2.99 14.64 9.07
C GLU A 103 4.06 14.24 10.09
N GLN A 104 3.91 13.09 10.74
CA GLN A 104 4.77 12.64 11.84
C GLN A 104 4.87 11.11 11.88
N ALA A 105 6.01 10.61 12.41
CA ALA A 105 6.33 9.17 12.40
C ALA A 105 5.39 8.34 13.31
N GLU A 106 4.81 8.96 14.32
CA GLU A 106 3.87 8.35 15.25
C GLU A 106 2.61 7.81 14.55
N GLU A 107 2.24 8.38 13.39
CA GLU A 107 1.10 7.90 12.61
C GLU A 107 1.30 6.46 12.11
N CYS A 108 2.50 6.14 11.64
CA CYS A 108 2.84 4.79 11.20
C CYS A 108 2.98 3.83 12.40
N LEU A 109 3.59 4.29 13.50
CA LEU A 109 3.72 3.49 14.72
C LEU A 109 2.36 3.16 15.34
N ALA A 110 1.39 4.08 15.28
CA ALA A 110 0.02 3.84 15.74
C ALA A 110 -0.71 2.76 14.92
N LEU A 111 -0.32 2.54 13.66
CA LEU A 111 -0.88 1.51 12.78
C LEU A 111 -0.22 0.13 12.97
N LEU A 112 0.92 0.08 13.64
CA LEU A 112 1.71 -1.15 13.75
C LEU A 112 0.96 -2.32 14.43
N PRO A 113 0.17 -2.12 15.50
CA PRO A 113 -0.64 -3.19 16.06
C PRO A 113 -1.63 -3.78 15.05
N LEU A 114 -2.28 -2.93 14.25
CA LEU A 114 -3.17 -3.37 13.18
C LEU A 114 -2.42 -4.20 12.13
N PHE A 115 -1.27 -3.72 11.66
CA PHE A 115 -0.48 -4.46 10.68
C PHE A 115 -0.05 -5.82 11.22
N ASN A 116 0.37 -5.91 12.49
CA ASN A 116 0.79 -7.16 13.11
C ASN A 116 -0.35 -8.19 13.28
N GLU A 117 -1.61 -7.75 13.35
CA GLU A 117 -2.79 -8.62 13.41
C GLU A 117 -3.21 -9.14 12.03
N LEU A 118 -2.91 -8.42 10.95
CA LEU A 118 -3.31 -8.79 9.60
C LEU A 118 -2.34 -9.80 8.97
N PRO A 119 -2.79 -10.73 8.13
CA PRO A 119 -1.95 -11.72 7.47
C PRO A 119 -1.19 -11.13 6.26
N LEU A 120 -0.39 -10.10 6.49
CA LEU A 120 0.41 -9.47 5.45
C LEU A 120 1.62 -10.33 5.06
N ALA A 121 1.90 -10.43 3.77
CA ALA A 121 3.07 -11.14 3.26
C ALA A 121 4.37 -10.43 3.63
N HIS A 122 4.39 -9.12 3.54
CA HIS A 122 5.50 -8.26 3.93
C HIS A 122 5.07 -6.79 3.99
N ILE A 123 5.96 -5.97 4.54
CA ILE A 123 5.80 -4.52 4.60
C ILE A 123 7.03 -3.87 3.95
N ILE A 124 6.82 -2.84 3.14
CA ILE A 124 7.88 -1.99 2.58
C ILE A 124 7.74 -0.60 3.21
N LEU A 125 8.73 -0.19 4.00
CA LEU A 125 8.70 1.08 4.73
C LEU A 125 9.74 2.06 4.18
N HIS A 126 9.28 3.14 3.56
CA HIS A 126 10.14 4.25 3.17
C HIS A 126 10.26 5.24 4.35
N PRO A 127 11.46 5.42 4.95
CA PRO A 127 11.60 6.20 6.18
C PRO A 127 11.66 7.71 5.93
N ARG A 128 10.60 8.24 5.36
CA ARG A 128 10.29 9.67 5.22
C ARG A 128 8.81 9.90 5.45
N LEU A 129 8.46 11.12 5.81
CA LEU A 129 7.07 11.56 5.88
C LEU A 129 6.49 11.84 4.48
N GLY A 130 5.19 11.74 4.33
CA GLY A 130 4.50 12.08 3.08
C GLY A 130 4.77 13.52 2.65
N LYS A 131 4.68 14.48 3.56
CA LYS A 131 4.96 15.90 3.30
C LYS A 131 6.38 16.18 2.80
N GLN A 132 7.36 15.37 3.16
CA GLN A 132 8.73 15.50 2.66
C GLN A 132 8.86 15.15 1.19
N GLN A 133 7.92 14.38 0.64
CA GLN A 133 8.01 13.80 -0.70
C GLN A 133 9.34 13.02 -0.87
N TYR A 134 10.28 13.55 -1.65
CA TYR A 134 11.60 12.96 -1.88
C TYR A 134 12.73 13.87 -1.41
N LYS A 135 12.41 14.90 -0.59
CA LYS A 135 13.36 15.89 -0.07
C LYS A 135 13.68 15.62 1.40
N GLY A 136 14.81 16.14 1.85
CA GLY A 136 15.28 16.00 3.23
C GLY A 136 15.88 14.62 3.51
N GLU A 137 16.29 14.46 4.75
CA GLU A 137 16.92 13.25 5.22
C GLU A 137 15.91 12.14 5.51
N ILE A 138 16.39 10.90 5.51
CA ILE A 138 15.64 9.75 5.96
C ILE A 138 15.65 9.69 7.49
N ASP A 139 14.57 9.24 8.08
CA ASP A 139 14.45 9.04 9.53
C ASP A 139 14.71 7.57 9.87
N LEU A 140 15.98 7.28 10.16
CA LEU A 140 16.40 5.93 10.53
C LEU A 140 15.96 5.55 11.94
N GLU A 141 15.79 6.51 12.85
CA GLU A 141 15.30 6.25 14.21
C GLU A 141 13.84 5.79 14.18
N GLY A 142 13.00 6.48 13.40
CA GLY A 142 11.62 6.09 13.15
C GLY A 142 11.50 4.74 12.46
N PHE A 143 12.40 4.45 11.49
CA PHE A 143 12.47 3.12 10.87
C PHE A 143 12.82 2.04 11.89
N GLU A 144 13.84 2.28 12.72
CA GLU A 144 14.28 1.33 13.75
C GLU A 144 13.19 1.08 14.79
N ALA A 145 12.47 2.12 15.20
CA ALA A 145 11.35 1.99 16.13
C ALA A 145 10.25 1.08 15.55
N PHE A 146 9.89 1.28 14.27
CA PHE A 146 8.93 0.42 13.58
C PHE A 146 9.46 -1.02 13.44
N TYR A 147 10.73 -1.19 13.05
CA TYR A 147 11.37 -2.50 12.86
C TYR A 147 11.33 -3.36 14.12
N LYS A 148 11.59 -2.76 15.30
CA LYS A 148 11.62 -3.49 16.57
C LYS A 148 10.29 -4.13 16.96
N GLU A 149 9.19 -3.54 16.55
CA GLU A 149 7.85 -3.96 16.93
C GLU A 149 7.12 -4.71 15.80
N CYS A 150 7.65 -4.65 14.57
CA CYS A 150 7.04 -5.28 13.39
C CYS A 150 7.27 -6.79 13.40
N THR A 151 6.19 -7.57 13.22
CA THR A 151 6.23 -9.04 13.18
C THR A 151 6.32 -9.61 11.76
N HIS A 152 6.20 -8.77 10.74
CA HIS A 152 6.27 -9.18 9.34
C HIS A 152 7.68 -8.99 8.75
N PRO A 153 8.02 -9.70 7.65
CA PRO A 153 9.18 -9.35 6.84
C PRO A 153 9.12 -7.87 6.44
N LEU A 154 10.15 -7.10 6.82
CA LEU A 154 10.22 -5.67 6.58
C LEU A 154 11.32 -5.36 5.58
N PHE A 155 10.98 -4.60 4.55
CA PHE A 155 11.90 -4.07 3.54
C PHE A 155 12.05 -2.56 3.68
N TYR A 156 13.27 -2.11 3.38
CA TYR A 156 13.62 -0.68 3.36
C TYR A 156 13.49 -0.11 1.95
#